data_76829d68f6de1f554e333b380f5dc401
#
_entry.id   76829d68f6de1f554e333b380f5dc401
#
_cell.length_a   1.000
_cell.length_b   1.000
_cell.length_c   1.000
_cell.angle_alpha   90.00
_cell.angle_beta   90.00
_cell.angle_gamma   90.00
#
_symmetry.space_group_name_H-M   'P 1'
#
loop_
_entity.id
_entity.type
_entity.pdbx_description
1 polymer ?
#
loop_
_entity_poly.entity_id
_entity_poly.type
_entity_poly.pdbx_seq_one_letter_code
_entity_poly.pdbx_strand_id
1 'polypeptide(L)'
;SSKLTLRAVTTDQIGSNDRLTALQESLAESLGKSIQVDADVIKVSPSVPVAGICGRAFDSFETGPINFEESTTKLRSSAYPRLDRVIALAKLCADSSILIEGHTDASGNAAHNLSLSQQRATAVGDYIITGGIDSDRLRIEGLGSSVAIADNATRYGRSLNRRIEITFLLRSR
;
A
#
# COMPACT_ATOMS: atom_id res chain seq x y z
N SER A 1 -13.67 -43.09 13.58
CA SER A 1 -12.53 -42.16 13.69
C SER A 1 -12.80 -40.92 12.85
N SER A 2 -12.78 -39.77 13.46
CA SER A 2 -12.94 -38.50 12.74
C SER A 2 -11.59 -38.11 12.15
N LYS A 3 -11.59 -37.72 10.87
CA LYS A 3 -10.39 -37.29 10.14
C LYS A 3 -10.43 -35.77 9.97
N LEU A 4 -9.37 -35.06 10.37
CA LEU A 4 -9.17 -33.64 10.16
C LEU A 4 -8.07 -33.45 9.11
N THR A 5 -8.35 -32.70 8.05
CA THR A 5 -7.36 -32.42 7.02
C THR A 5 -6.98 -30.94 7.08
N LEU A 6 -5.70 -30.66 7.33
CA LEU A 6 -5.12 -29.32 7.27
C LEU A 6 -4.54 -29.09 5.88
N ARG A 7 -4.86 -27.94 5.28
CA ARG A 7 -4.26 -27.51 4.02
C ARG A 7 -3.51 -26.22 4.21
N ALA A 8 -2.22 -26.20 3.91
CA ALA A 8 -1.41 -25.01 3.90
C ALA A 8 -0.91 -24.74 2.48
N VAL A 9 -0.95 -23.48 2.07
CA VAL A 9 -0.36 -23.00 0.83
C VAL A 9 0.89 -22.22 1.18
N THR A 10 2.04 -22.63 0.62
CA THR A 10 3.31 -21.94 0.87
C THR A 10 4.09 -21.74 -0.42
N THR A 11 4.77 -20.60 -0.51
CA THR A 11 5.74 -20.27 -1.57
C THR A 11 7.18 -20.55 -1.15
N ASP A 12 7.43 -20.82 0.15
CA ASP A 12 8.77 -21.02 0.70
C ASP A 12 9.12 -22.51 0.79
N GLN A 13 10.33 -22.84 0.36
CA GLN A 13 10.83 -24.23 0.42
C GLN A 13 11.46 -24.61 1.77
N ILE A 14 11.72 -23.64 2.67
CA ILE A 14 12.44 -23.85 3.92
C ILE A 14 11.55 -23.51 5.10
N GLY A 15 11.34 -24.47 6.00
CA GLY A 15 10.66 -24.28 7.29
C GLY A 15 9.14 -24.49 7.31
N SER A 16 8.47 -24.70 6.17
CA SER A 16 7.02 -24.92 6.15
C SER A 16 6.63 -26.34 6.60
N ASN A 17 7.45 -27.35 6.34
CA ASN A 17 7.20 -28.71 6.80
C ASN A 17 7.30 -28.81 8.32
N ASP A 18 8.33 -28.21 8.93
CA ASP A 18 8.55 -28.23 10.37
C ASP A 18 7.43 -27.55 11.15
N ARG A 19 6.93 -26.42 10.62
CA ARG A 19 5.79 -25.70 11.21
C ARG A 19 4.48 -26.48 11.10
N LEU A 20 4.25 -27.16 9.98
CA LEU A 20 3.07 -28.00 9.79
C LEU A 20 3.13 -29.24 10.69
N THR A 21 4.29 -29.87 10.81
CA THR A 21 4.48 -30.98 11.72
C THR A 21 4.24 -30.58 13.18
N ALA A 22 4.79 -29.44 13.59
CA ALA A 22 4.56 -28.90 14.95
C ALA A 22 3.07 -28.58 15.21
N LEU A 23 2.36 -28.05 14.20
CA LEU A 23 0.91 -27.81 14.28
C LEU A 23 0.10 -29.12 14.34
N GLN A 24 0.50 -30.14 13.56
CA GLN A 24 -0.13 -31.46 13.62
C GLN A 24 0.01 -32.09 14.99
N GLU A 25 1.21 -32.04 15.57
CA GLU A 25 1.51 -32.59 16.91
C GLU A 25 0.70 -31.85 17.98
N SER A 26 0.68 -30.51 17.95
CA SER A 26 -0.06 -29.70 18.90
C SER A 26 -1.58 -29.93 18.82
N LEU A 27 -2.14 -30.09 17.61
CA LEU A 27 -3.56 -30.37 17.40
C LEU A 27 -3.92 -31.81 17.80
N ALA A 28 -3.07 -32.80 17.49
CA ALA A 28 -3.29 -34.17 17.91
C ALA A 28 -3.28 -34.33 19.44
N GLU A 29 -2.45 -33.53 20.11
CA GLU A 29 -2.37 -33.49 21.58
C GLU A 29 -3.61 -32.82 22.19
N SER A 30 -4.11 -31.73 21.58
CA SER A 30 -5.27 -30.97 22.07
C SER A 30 -6.61 -31.67 21.80
N LEU A 31 -6.73 -32.45 20.72
CA LEU A 31 -7.98 -33.06 20.28
C LEU A 31 -8.11 -34.54 20.70
N GLY A 32 -7.07 -35.10 21.32
CA GLY A 32 -7.02 -36.49 21.78
C GLY A 32 -6.65 -37.51 20.68
N LYS A 33 -6.02 -38.58 21.06
CA LYS A 33 -5.42 -39.61 20.16
C LYS A 33 -6.36 -40.37 19.22
N SER A 34 -7.66 -40.02 19.23
CA SER A 34 -8.67 -40.64 18.35
C SER A 34 -8.89 -39.89 17.02
N ILE A 35 -8.22 -38.79 16.81
CA ILE A 35 -8.37 -37.97 15.58
C ILE A 35 -7.09 -38.09 14.78
N GLN A 36 -7.22 -38.56 13.53
CA GLN A 36 -6.10 -38.60 12.60
C GLN A 36 -6.01 -37.23 11.89
N VAL A 37 -4.88 -36.55 12.04
CA VAL A 37 -4.61 -35.26 11.40
C VAL A 37 -3.68 -35.48 10.22
N ASP A 38 -4.20 -35.31 9.01
CA ASP A 38 -3.39 -35.33 7.77
C ASP A 38 -3.11 -33.90 7.35
N ALA A 39 -1.89 -33.58 6.98
CA ALA A 39 -1.52 -32.27 6.44
C ALA A 39 -1.04 -32.40 4.99
N ASP A 40 -1.73 -31.73 4.11
CA ASP A 40 -1.35 -31.58 2.72
C ASP A 40 -0.67 -30.22 2.50
N VAL A 41 0.58 -30.25 2.07
CA VAL A 41 1.30 -29.05 1.63
C VAL A 41 1.12 -28.89 0.14
N ILE A 42 0.31 -27.91 -0.26
CA ILE A 42 0.21 -27.52 -1.66
C ILE A 42 1.38 -26.57 -1.97
N LYS A 43 2.40 -27.08 -2.65
CA LYS A 43 3.47 -26.24 -3.19
C LYS A 43 2.94 -25.49 -4.41
N VAL A 44 2.68 -24.21 -4.25
CA VAL A 44 2.38 -23.32 -5.38
C VAL A 44 3.71 -22.73 -5.84
N SER A 45 4.23 -23.21 -6.95
CA SER A 45 5.25 -22.44 -7.66
C SER A 45 4.61 -21.15 -8.12
N PRO A 46 5.15 -19.97 -7.76
CA PRO A 46 4.63 -18.73 -8.31
C PRO A 46 4.84 -18.76 -9.83
N SER A 47 3.78 -19.11 -10.56
CA SER A 47 3.80 -19.10 -12.03
C SER A 47 3.85 -17.68 -12.62
N VAL A 48 3.74 -16.68 -11.75
CA VAL A 48 3.82 -15.26 -12.13
C VAL A 48 4.97 -14.63 -11.36
N PRO A 49 5.96 -14.01 -12.04
CA PRO A 49 7.00 -13.24 -11.39
C PRO A 49 6.38 -12.18 -10.47
N VAL A 50 6.95 -11.97 -9.28
CA VAL A 50 6.48 -10.96 -8.31
C VAL A 50 6.31 -9.59 -8.98
N ALA A 51 7.20 -9.21 -9.90
CA ALA A 51 7.09 -8.01 -10.71
C ALA A 51 5.79 -7.95 -11.52
N GLY A 52 5.31 -9.06 -12.07
CA GLY A 52 4.04 -9.11 -12.80
C GLY A 52 2.80 -9.03 -11.89
N ILE A 53 2.91 -9.49 -10.64
CA ILE A 53 1.84 -9.33 -9.64
C ILE A 53 1.77 -7.88 -9.19
N CYS A 54 2.92 -7.26 -8.90
CA CYS A 54 3.00 -5.87 -8.48
C CYS A 54 2.53 -4.91 -9.58
N GLY A 55 2.91 -5.15 -10.86
CA GLY A 55 2.42 -4.33 -11.98
C GLY A 55 0.89 -4.30 -12.03
N ARG A 56 0.23 -5.46 -12.02
CA ARG A 56 -1.24 -5.53 -12.02
C ARG A 56 -1.88 -4.91 -10.78
N ALA A 57 -1.24 -5.07 -9.61
CA ALA A 57 -1.70 -4.45 -8.38
C ALA A 57 -1.62 -2.91 -8.46
N PHE A 58 -0.57 -2.37 -9.08
CA PHE A 58 -0.40 -0.93 -9.27
C PHE A 58 -1.43 -0.37 -10.26
N ASP A 59 -1.67 -1.06 -11.38
CA ASP A 59 -2.66 -0.66 -12.39
C ASP A 59 -4.09 -0.57 -11.84
N SER A 60 -4.41 -1.38 -10.83
CA SER A 60 -5.72 -1.41 -10.19
C SER A 60 -5.78 -0.64 -8.86
N PHE A 61 -4.65 -0.03 -8.43
CA PHE A 61 -4.58 0.62 -7.14
C PHE A 61 -5.09 2.05 -7.17
N GLU A 62 -6.20 2.29 -6.49
CA GLU A 62 -6.72 3.63 -6.25
C GLU A 62 -6.63 3.97 -4.76
N THR A 63 -5.87 5.01 -4.45
CA THR A 63 -5.78 5.51 -3.06
C THR A 63 -7.06 6.18 -2.61
N GLY A 64 -7.82 6.74 -3.56
CA GLY A 64 -8.90 7.68 -3.28
C GLY A 64 -8.37 9.00 -2.66
N PRO A 65 -9.24 9.94 -2.28
CA PRO A 65 -8.81 11.26 -1.82
C PRO A 65 -8.08 11.20 -0.47
N ILE A 66 -6.87 11.77 -0.41
CA ILE A 66 -6.12 12.03 0.81
C ILE A 66 -6.49 13.43 1.30
N ASN A 67 -7.22 13.50 2.40
CA ASN A 67 -7.76 14.74 2.92
C ASN A 67 -6.89 15.31 4.05
N PHE A 68 -6.78 16.64 4.07
CA PHE A 68 -6.14 17.43 5.12
C PHE A 68 -7.16 18.23 5.92
N GLU A 69 -6.79 18.65 7.10
CA GLU A 69 -7.55 19.69 7.81
C GLU A 69 -7.47 21.00 6.99
N GLU A 70 -8.49 21.84 7.11
CA GLU A 70 -8.62 23.02 6.27
C GLU A 70 -7.43 23.97 6.44
N SER A 71 -6.85 24.38 5.31
CA SER A 71 -5.69 25.28 5.26
C SER A 71 -4.43 24.81 6.00
N THR A 72 -4.29 23.48 6.23
CA THR A 72 -3.16 22.91 6.93
C THR A 72 -2.50 21.77 6.14
N THR A 73 -1.40 21.25 6.68
CA THR A 73 -0.71 20.06 6.22
C THR A 73 -1.03 18.84 7.07
N LYS A 74 -1.92 18.98 8.07
CA LYS A 74 -2.30 17.89 8.96
C LYS A 74 -3.31 16.97 8.28
N LEU A 75 -2.99 15.69 8.25
CA LEU A 75 -3.84 14.64 7.68
C LEU A 75 -5.11 14.48 8.52
N ARG A 76 -6.26 14.35 7.86
CA ARG A 76 -7.50 13.94 8.52
C ARG A 76 -7.47 12.44 8.83
N SER A 77 -8.23 12.04 9.85
CA SER A 77 -8.32 10.63 10.25
C SER A 77 -8.73 9.68 9.12
N SER A 78 -9.54 10.17 8.16
CA SER A 78 -9.95 9.41 6.97
C SER A 78 -8.81 9.11 5.98
N ALA A 79 -7.66 9.78 6.10
CA ALA A 79 -6.49 9.54 5.26
C ALA A 79 -5.71 8.29 5.69
N TYR A 80 -5.62 8.01 6.98
CA TYR A 80 -4.76 6.95 7.53
C TYR A 80 -5.05 5.55 6.97
N PRO A 81 -6.30 5.06 6.93
CA PRO A 81 -6.56 3.72 6.36
C PRO A 81 -6.17 3.60 4.89
N ARG A 82 -6.15 4.71 4.15
CA ARG A 82 -5.73 4.75 2.75
C ARG A 82 -4.21 4.67 2.62
N LEU A 83 -3.50 5.42 3.46
CA LEU A 83 -2.04 5.40 3.51
C LEU A 83 -1.52 4.06 4.04
N ASP A 84 -2.22 3.41 4.99
CA ASP A 84 -1.90 2.07 5.45
C ASP A 84 -1.97 1.03 4.32
N ARG A 85 -2.92 1.17 3.38
CA ARG A 85 -2.99 0.34 2.17
C ARG A 85 -1.81 0.59 1.23
N VAL A 86 -1.37 1.85 1.08
CA VAL A 86 -0.15 2.21 0.32
C VAL A 86 1.06 1.52 0.94
N ILE A 87 1.22 1.61 2.27
CA ILE A 87 2.31 0.99 3.01
C ILE A 87 2.30 -0.54 2.85
N ALA A 88 1.12 -1.16 2.97
CA ALA A 88 0.98 -2.61 2.81
C ALA A 88 1.41 -3.07 1.41
N LEU A 89 0.95 -2.36 0.36
CA LEU A 89 1.32 -2.66 -1.02
C LEU A 89 2.82 -2.41 -1.28
N ALA A 90 3.38 -1.33 -0.73
CA ALA A 90 4.81 -1.03 -0.83
C ALA A 90 5.70 -2.09 -0.16
N LYS A 91 5.25 -2.68 0.96
CA LYS A 91 5.95 -3.77 1.63
C LYS A 91 5.91 -5.07 0.83
N LEU A 92 4.78 -5.37 0.20
CA LEU A 92 4.65 -6.52 -0.69
C LEU A 92 5.52 -6.37 -1.95
N CYS A 93 5.67 -5.16 -2.46
CA CYS A 93 6.37 -4.85 -3.70
C CYS A 93 7.66 -4.07 -3.40
N ALA A 94 8.63 -4.73 -2.75
CA ALA A 94 9.87 -4.10 -2.27
C ALA A 94 10.72 -3.46 -3.39
N ASP A 95 10.67 -3.99 -4.61
CA ASP A 95 11.39 -3.47 -5.79
C ASP A 95 10.66 -2.29 -6.48
N SER A 96 9.69 -1.66 -5.82
CA SER A 96 9.00 -0.47 -6.34
C SER A 96 9.48 0.81 -5.66
N SER A 97 9.35 1.92 -6.36
CA SER A 97 9.38 3.27 -5.82
C SER A 97 7.98 3.88 -5.83
N ILE A 98 7.79 4.94 -5.06
CA ILE A 98 6.51 5.63 -4.90
C ILE A 98 6.72 7.10 -5.23
N LEU A 99 5.98 7.60 -6.21
CA LEU A 99 5.90 9.02 -6.51
C LEU A 99 4.67 9.60 -5.78
N ILE A 100 4.88 10.67 -5.04
CA ILE A 100 3.84 11.39 -4.28
C ILE A 100 3.79 12.81 -4.80
N GLU A 101 2.70 13.18 -5.45
CA GLU A 101 2.50 14.49 -6.06
C GLU A 101 1.39 15.27 -5.36
N GLY A 102 1.73 16.48 -4.90
CA GLY A 102 0.79 17.38 -4.26
C GLY A 102 0.28 18.43 -5.22
N HIS A 103 -1.05 18.65 -5.24
CA HIS A 103 -1.70 19.63 -6.12
C HIS A 103 -2.61 20.57 -5.33
N THR A 104 -2.80 21.77 -5.88
CA THR A 104 -3.77 22.77 -5.40
C THR A 104 -4.73 23.17 -6.53
N ASP A 105 -5.79 23.84 -6.18
CA ASP A 105 -6.53 24.66 -7.16
C ASP A 105 -5.76 25.93 -7.52
N ALA A 106 -6.24 26.67 -8.52
CA ALA A 106 -5.61 27.90 -8.99
C ALA A 106 -5.97 29.16 -8.15
N SER A 107 -6.62 29.00 -6.98
CA SER A 107 -6.96 30.13 -6.13
C SER A 107 -5.75 30.66 -5.39
N GLY A 108 -5.59 31.97 -5.32
CA GLY A 108 -4.54 32.61 -4.54
C GLY A 108 -3.19 32.70 -5.25
N ASN A 109 -2.11 32.78 -4.47
CA ASN A 109 -0.75 32.98 -4.96
C ASN A 109 -0.09 31.67 -5.41
N ALA A 110 0.48 31.64 -6.61
CA ALA A 110 1.08 30.44 -7.19
C ALA A 110 2.29 29.92 -6.37
N ALA A 111 3.13 30.83 -5.82
CA ALA A 111 4.26 30.42 -5.00
C ALA A 111 3.81 29.81 -3.65
N HIS A 112 2.75 30.36 -3.07
CA HIS A 112 2.11 29.77 -1.88
C HIS A 112 1.55 28.38 -2.18
N ASN A 113 0.84 28.23 -3.30
CA ASN A 113 0.26 26.96 -3.72
C ASN A 113 1.33 25.89 -3.97
N LEU A 114 2.45 26.26 -4.58
CA LEU A 114 3.60 25.37 -4.76
C LEU A 114 4.17 24.92 -3.42
N SER A 115 4.41 25.83 -2.50
CA SER A 115 4.90 25.53 -1.16
C SER A 115 3.93 24.64 -0.37
N LEU A 116 2.63 24.97 -0.39
CA LEU A 116 1.59 24.18 0.31
C LEU A 116 1.48 22.77 -0.24
N SER A 117 1.51 22.61 -1.56
CA SER A 117 1.44 21.29 -2.19
C SER A 117 2.66 20.44 -1.86
N GLN A 118 3.87 21.04 -1.84
CA GLN A 118 5.09 20.35 -1.41
C GLN A 118 5.00 19.90 0.04
N GLN A 119 4.58 20.77 0.95
CA GLN A 119 4.43 20.44 2.37
C GLN A 119 3.41 19.32 2.61
N ARG A 120 2.30 19.31 1.86
CA ARG A 120 1.30 18.25 1.95
C ARG A 120 1.81 16.91 1.42
N ALA A 121 2.51 16.90 0.29
CA ALA A 121 3.16 15.71 -0.24
C ALA A 121 4.21 15.17 0.74
N THR A 122 5.00 16.06 1.36
CA THR A 122 5.96 15.68 2.42
C THR A 122 5.27 15.05 3.62
N ALA A 123 4.17 15.60 4.11
CA ALA A 123 3.44 15.02 5.25
C ALA A 123 2.91 13.61 4.95
N VAL A 124 2.53 13.32 3.71
CA VAL A 124 2.16 11.97 3.27
C VAL A 124 3.39 11.06 3.23
N GLY A 125 4.51 11.54 2.68
CA GLY A 125 5.76 10.79 2.63
C GLY A 125 6.27 10.43 4.02
N ASP A 126 6.25 11.37 4.96
CA ASP A 126 6.67 11.15 6.35
C ASP A 126 5.83 10.06 7.03
N TYR A 127 4.52 10.04 6.77
CA TYR A 127 3.66 8.98 7.28
C TYR A 127 4.04 7.61 6.70
N ILE A 128 4.31 7.53 5.40
CA ILE A 128 4.72 6.29 4.72
C ILE A 128 6.08 5.81 5.25
N ILE A 129 7.04 6.72 5.47
CA ILE A 129 8.35 6.40 6.08
C ILE A 129 8.16 5.88 7.51
N THR A 130 7.33 6.53 8.32
CA THR A 130 7.01 6.07 9.67
C THR A 130 6.37 4.68 9.67
N GLY A 131 5.64 4.33 8.60
CA GLY A 131 5.11 3.00 8.35
C GLY A 131 6.15 1.95 7.96
N GLY A 132 7.44 2.31 7.87
CA GLY A 132 8.57 1.41 7.61
C GLY A 132 8.92 1.23 6.14
N ILE A 133 8.63 2.22 5.30
CA ILE A 133 9.11 2.27 3.91
C ILE A 133 10.35 3.16 3.87
N ASP A 134 11.40 2.68 3.21
CA ASP A 134 12.66 3.42 3.08
C ASP A 134 12.47 4.71 2.29
N SER A 135 13.08 5.79 2.76
CA SER A 135 12.96 7.13 2.15
C SER A 135 13.52 7.20 0.72
N ASP A 136 14.51 6.37 0.38
CA ASP A 136 15.10 6.28 -0.97
C ASP A 136 14.15 5.68 -2.02
N ARG A 137 13.04 5.10 -1.57
CA ARG A 137 11.95 4.61 -2.41
C ARG A 137 10.90 5.67 -2.71
N LEU A 138 10.94 6.83 -2.06
CA LEU A 138 9.96 7.88 -2.20
C LEU A 138 10.51 9.04 -3.04
N ARG A 139 9.72 9.49 -4.00
CA ARG A 139 9.89 10.77 -4.70
C ARG A 139 8.71 11.65 -4.37
N ILE A 140 8.97 12.84 -3.81
CA ILE A 140 7.95 13.73 -3.25
C ILE A 140 8.01 15.07 -3.98
N GLU A 141 6.93 15.44 -4.65
CA GLU A 141 6.85 16.64 -5.48
C GLU A 141 5.59 17.45 -5.15
N GLY A 142 5.78 18.77 -5.01
CA GLY A 142 4.68 19.72 -4.98
C GLY A 142 4.56 20.40 -6.32
N LEU A 143 3.42 20.26 -6.98
CA LEU A 143 3.15 20.81 -8.30
C LEU A 143 2.24 22.06 -8.26
N GLY A 144 1.76 22.43 -7.08
CA GLY A 144 0.85 23.57 -6.95
C GLY A 144 -0.37 23.44 -7.85
N SER A 145 -0.69 24.49 -8.57
CA SER A 145 -1.82 24.53 -9.52
C SER A 145 -1.42 24.24 -10.98
N SER A 146 -0.19 23.80 -11.26
CA SER A 146 0.34 23.65 -12.63
C SER A 146 -0.33 22.50 -13.41
N VAL A 147 -0.86 21.48 -12.72
CA VAL A 147 -1.49 20.30 -13.31
C VAL A 147 -2.93 20.19 -12.83
N ALA A 148 -3.83 20.98 -13.41
CA ALA A 148 -5.26 20.91 -13.13
C ALA A 148 -5.89 19.73 -13.90
N ILE A 149 -6.76 18.96 -13.23
CA ILE A 149 -7.56 17.88 -13.84
C ILE A 149 -9.02 18.27 -14.04
N ALA A 150 -9.43 19.41 -13.51
CA ALA A 150 -10.79 19.91 -13.59
C ALA A 150 -10.83 21.44 -13.67
N ASP A 151 -11.98 21.99 -14.06
CA ASP A 151 -12.17 23.42 -14.23
C ASP A 151 -12.08 24.19 -12.90
N ASN A 152 -11.09 25.08 -12.78
CA ASN A 152 -10.87 25.93 -11.61
C ASN A 152 -11.95 27.01 -11.41
N ALA A 153 -12.79 27.30 -12.42
CA ALA A 153 -13.89 28.25 -12.26
C ALA A 153 -14.98 27.69 -11.33
N THR A 154 -15.17 26.38 -11.31
CA THR A 154 -16.21 25.75 -10.49
C THR A 154 -15.70 25.34 -9.11
N ARG A 155 -16.58 25.37 -8.09
CA ARG A 155 -16.26 24.88 -6.75
C ARG A 155 -15.90 23.39 -6.76
N TYR A 156 -16.64 22.61 -7.56
CA TYR A 156 -16.43 21.18 -7.71
C TYR A 156 -15.06 20.88 -8.37
N GLY A 157 -14.74 21.54 -9.48
CA GLY A 157 -13.46 21.36 -10.15
C GLY A 157 -12.28 21.74 -9.27
N ARG A 158 -12.37 22.85 -8.52
CA ARG A 158 -11.33 23.19 -7.52
C ARG A 158 -11.16 22.10 -6.46
N SER A 159 -12.25 21.45 -6.02
CA SER A 159 -12.14 20.36 -5.04
C SER A 159 -11.41 19.14 -5.59
N LEU A 160 -11.54 18.84 -6.88
CA LEU A 160 -10.80 17.79 -7.56
C LEU A 160 -9.32 18.12 -7.77
N ASN A 161 -9.03 19.40 -8.04
CA ASN A 161 -7.65 19.86 -8.21
C ASN A 161 -6.85 19.82 -6.89
N ARG A 162 -7.47 20.02 -5.73
CA ARG A 162 -6.83 19.89 -4.41
C ARG A 162 -6.69 18.42 -4.03
N ARG A 163 -5.64 17.77 -4.50
CA ARG A 163 -5.43 16.34 -4.34
C ARG A 163 -3.97 15.96 -4.05
N ILE A 164 -3.79 14.77 -3.58
CA ILE A 164 -2.51 14.05 -3.61
C ILE A 164 -2.66 12.87 -4.57
N GLU A 165 -1.73 12.74 -5.48
CA GLU A 165 -1.56 11.54 -6.31
C GLU A 165 -0.44 10.68 -5.75
N ILE A 166 -0.65 9.36 -5.74
CA ILE A 166 0.34 8.38 -5.33
C ILE A 166 0.46 7.34 -6.43
N THR A 167 1.63 7.28 -7.04
CA THR A 167 1.93 6.38 -8.15
C THR A 167 3.03 5.41 -7.76
N PHE A 168 2.80 4.11 -7.94
CA PHE A 168 3.83 3.09 -7.80
C PHE A 168 4.58 2.92 -9.12
N LEU A 169 5.91 2.88 -9.04
CA LEU A 169 6.79 2.69 -10.18
C LEU A 169 7.65 1.45 -9.94
N LEU A 170 7.64 0.51 -10.89
CA LEU A 170 8.57 -0.62 -10.84
C LEU A 170 9.98 -0.09 -11.12
N ARG A 171 10.93 -0.44 -10.25
CA ARG A 171 12.33 -0.16 -10.52
C ARG A 171 12.79 -1.13 -11.62
N SER A 172 13.19 -0.60 -12.77
CA SER A 172 13.91 -1.39 -13.78
C SER A 172 15.28 -1.76 -13.21
N ARG A 173 15.55 -3.06 -13.17
CA ARG A 173 16.88 -3.60 -12.82
C ARG A 173 17.86 -3.32 -13.94
#